data_12d14b0b3938597af78d30fb904cb53a
#
_entry.id   12d14b0b3938597af78d30fb904cb53a
#
_cell.length_a   1.000
_cell.length_b   1.000
_cell.length_c   1.000
_cell.angle_alpha   90.00
_cell.angle_beta   90.00
_cell.angle_gamma   90.00
#
_symmetry.space_group_name_H-M   'P 1'
#
loop_
_entity.id
_entity.type
_entity.pdbx_description
1 polymer ?
#
loop_
_entity_poly.entity_id
_entity_poly.type
_entity_poly.pdbx_seq_one_letter_code
_entity_poly.pdbx_strand_id
1 'polypeptide(L)'
;MHQYSQYPDESLYIAGPECFYTGGSNSLAAMRKESEFYGFQVALPNDKKLDWSDTEPRDNARSIFQNCADSMAVSTAILADLEPFRGTEPDGGTIYEIGMAYARGLRCYAYTRDLRPVVHKYQRAALKEDGKVYDLDGRVLPHMDIPFAPCIVGSCKIVEGKYTDCLKALRTDLDEERKHKAKRQTPAVDHSAEVTLEKGDKPVVYLAGPERYDPDAAEKYAAMKKLCEERGLVAITPLDAAPGVAEVESDDPYTKAYNLFDRWQQHVRNCDIIIADLSDYHGFEPNSDVAFECGMAWQLGKKCFAYMHDATWMRQRIAHYGEDKDNRDIYGNDVENFNYPVNLMFSGSMPVYGGKFEEIIDQVMEELNK
;
A
#
# COMPACT_ATOMS: atom_id res chain seq x y z
N MET A 1 -24.57 -30.37 11.65
CA MET A 1 -24.24 -28.95 11.49
C MET A 1 -23.19 -28.60 12.55
N HIS A 2 -21.96 -28.41 12.19
CA HIS A 2 -20.98 -27.85 13.13
C HIS A 2 -21.39 -26.40 13.36
N GLN A 3 -21.76 -26.09 14.59
CA GLN A 3 -22.03 -24.72 15.01
C GLN A 3 -20.68 -24.01 15.07
N TYR A 4 -20.38 -23.26 14.03
CA TYR A 4 -19.15 -22.44 14.02
C TYR A 4 -19.21 -21.42 15.15
N SER A 5 -18.13 -21.27 15.90
CA SER A 5 -18.08 -20.26 16.94
C SER A 5 -18.25 -18.88 16.29
N GLN A 6 -19.10 -18.05 16.87
CA GLN A 6 -19.24 -16.66 16.40
C GLN A 6 -18.12 -15.81 16.99
N TYR A 7 -17.64 -14.86 16.19
CA TYR A 7 -16.65 -13.85 16.58
C TYR A 7 -17.31 -12.46 16.55
N PRO A 8 -18.26 -12.17 17.46
CA PRO A 8 -19.03 -10.94 17.41
C PRO A 8 -18.18 -9.67 17.60
N ASP A 9 -16.99 -9.82 18.19
CA ASP A 9 -16.07 -8.73 18.45
C ASP A 9 -15.05 -8.53 17.30
N GLU A 10 -15.12 -9.40 16.26
CA GLU A 10 -14.22 -9.33 15.11
C GLU A 10 -14.98 -8.83 13.87
N SER A 11 -14.55 -7.70 13.36
CA SER A 11 -15.08 -7.08 12.14
C SER A 11 -14.00 -7.05 11.07
N LEU A 12 -14.33 -7.51 9.88
CA LEU A 12 -13.41 -7.62 8.75
C LEU A 12 -13.57 -6.47 7.78
N TYR A 13 -12.47 -5.90 7.36
CA TYR A 13 -12.36 -5.08 6.16
C TYR A 13 -11.89 -5.97 5.01
N ILE A 14 -12.60 -5.97 3.88
CA ILE A 14 -12.23 -6.71 2.68
C ILE A 14 -11.59 -5.71 1.71
N ALA A 15 -10.31 -5.92 1.40
CA ALA A 15 -9.53 -5.09 0.51
C ALA A 15 -9.15 -5.88 -0.75
N GLY A 16 -9.37 -5.29 -1.91
CA GLY A 16 -9.03 -5.93 -3.19
C GLY A 16 -9.59 -5.20 -4.39
N PRO A 17 -9.12 -5.56 -5.59
CA PRO A 17 -9.56 -4.95 -6.85
C PRO A 17 -10.94 -5.45 -7.29
N GLU A 18 -11.68 -6.21 -6.48
CA GLU A 18 -12.99 -6.77 -6.85
C GLU A 18 -13.98 -5.70 -7.32
N CYS A 19 -13.90 -4.49 -6.77
CA CYS A 19 -14.78 -3.39 -7.18
C CYS A 19 -14.59 -2.98 -8.65
N PHE A 20 -13.45 -3.29 -9.25
CA PHE A 20 -13.13 -2.99 -10.65
C PHE A 20 -13.49 -4.12 -11.60
N TYR A 21 -13.75 -5.33 -11.11
CA TYR A 21 -14.06 -6.47 -11.95
C TYR A 21 -15.52 -6.46 -12.41
N THR A 22 -15.75 -6.96 -13.62
CA THR A 22 -17.12 -7.21 -14.09
C THR A 22 -17.86 -8.13 -13.10
N GLY A 23 -18.94 -7.62 -12.51
CA GLY A 23 -19.68 -8.36 -11.46
C GLY A 23 -19.06 -8.28 -10.06
N GLY A 24 -18.11 -7.38 -9.82
CA GLY A 24 -17.39 -7.23 -8.55
C GLY A 24 -18.30 -7.01 -7.34
N SER A 25 -19.40 -6.27 -7.50
CA SER A 25 -20.40 -6.15 -6.42
C SER A 25 -20.98 -7.49 -5.96
N ASN A 26 -21.16 -8.45 -6.88
CA ASN A 26 -21.59 -9.81 -6.53
C ASN A 26 -20.49 -10.59 -5.81
N SER A 27 -19.23 -10.39 -6.22
CA SER A 27 -18.07 -11.00 -5.56
C SER A 27 -17.95 -10.52 -4.12
N LEU A 28 -17.98 -9.20 -3.90
CA LEU A 28 -17.95 -8.61 -2.55
C LEU A 28 -19.14 -9.09 -1.68
N ALA A 29 -20.34 -9.18 -2.24
CA ALA A 29 -21.50 -9.71 -1.53
C ALA A 29 -21.34 -11.19 -1.17
N ALA A 30 -20.69 -11.99 -2.02
CA ALA A 30 -20.38 -13.39 -1.74
C ALA A 30 -19.32 -13.51 -0.62
N MET A 31 -18.25 -12.71 -0.68
CA MET A 31 -17.20 -12.67 0.35
C MET A 31 -17.79 -12.27 1.72
N ARG A 32 -18.69 -11.28 1.75
CA ARG A 32 -19.42 -10.91 2.97
C ARG A 32 -20.19 -12.11 3.54
N LYS A 33 -21.03 -12.77 2.73
CA LYS A 33 -21.82 -13.93 3.18
C LYS A 33 -20.94 -15.05 3.69
N GLU A 34 -19.80 -15.27 3.05
CA GLU A 34 -18.85 -16.27 3.49
C GLU A 34 -18.23 -15.90 4.85
N SER A 35 -17.83 -14.64 5.04
CA SER A 35 -17.34 -14.15 6.33
C SER A 35 -18.36 -14.29 7.44
N GLU A 36 -19.61 -13.93 7.19
CA GLU A 36 -20.73 -14.10 8.12
C GLU A 36 -20.98 -15.58 8.46
N PHE A 37 -20.83 -16.48 7.47
CA PHE A 37 -20.90 -17.93 7.70
C PHE A 37 -19.80 -18.43 8.64
N TYR A 38 -18.60 -17.82 8.56
CA TYR A 38 -17.51 -18.10 9.50
C TYR A 38 -17.65 -17.37 10.84
N GLY A 39 -18.70 -16.56 11.03
CA GLY A 39 -19.05 -15.90 12.29
C GLY A 39 -18.46 -14.51 12.49
N PHE A 40 -17.96 -13.89 11.43
CA PHE A 40 -17.41 -12.54 11.45
C PHE A 40 -18.44 -11.49 11.04
N GLN A 41 -18.27 -10.28 11.54
CA GLN A 41 -18.90 -9.09 10.98
C GLN A 41 -18.04 -8.57 9.80
N VAL A 42 -18.66 -7.84 8.88
CA VAL A 42 -17.96 -7.23 7.73
C VAL A 42 -18.37 -5.78 7.58
N ALA A 43 -17.39 -4.91 7.48
CA ALA A 43 -17.56 -3.52 7.13
C ALA A 43 -17.02 -3.29 5.71
N LEU A 44 -17.85 -2.78 4.81
CA LEU A 44 -17.47 -2.43 3.44
C LEU A 44 -17.73 -0.94 3.17
N PRO A 45 -16.93 -0.30 2.33
CA PRO A 45 -17.13 1.11 1.95
C PRO A 45 -18.52 1.38 1.37
N ASN A 46 -19.09 0.41 0.65
CA ASN A 46 -20.40 0.53 0.03
C ASN A 46 -21.59 0.28 0.98
N ASP A 47 -21.35 0.01 2.27
CA ASP A 47 -22.40 -0.01 3.30
C ASP A 47 -22.96 1.37 3.57
N LYS A 48 -22.16 2.40 3.34
CA LYS A 48 -22.58 3.79 3.38
C LYS A 48 -23.03 4.25 2.01
N LYS A 49 -24.23 4.82 1.95
CA LYS A 49 -24.75 5.38 0.71
C LYS A 49 -23.91 6.59 0.32
N LEU A 50 -23.38 6.56 -0.90
CA LEU A 50 -22.73 7.74 -1.49
C LEU A 50 -23.78 8.74 -1.91
N ASP A 51 -23.56 9.99 -1.59
CA ASP A 51 -24.31 11.08 -2.17
C ASP A 51 -23.63 11.52 -3.48
N TRP A 52 -24.16 11.05 -4.60
CA TRP A 52 -23.68 11.41 -5.93
C TRP A 52 -24.23 12.77 -6.39
N SER A 53 -24.72 13.60 -5.48
CA SER A 53 -25.21 14.94 -5.79
C SER A 53 -24.09 15.92 -6.14
N ASP A 54 -22.86 15.61 -5.73
CA ASP A 54 -21.69 16.40 -6.12
C ASP A 54 -21.40 16.24 -7.60
N THR A 55 -21.30 17.38 -8.28
CA THR A 55 -21.01 17.43 -9.72
C THR A 55 -19.51 17.28 -9.99
N GLU A 56 -18.67 17.48 -8.97
CA GLU A 56 -17.21 17.40 -9.08
C GLU A 56 -16.73 15.97 -8.83
N PRO A 57 -16.10 15.32 -9.81
CA PRO A 57 -15.60 13.95 -9.65
C PRO A 57 -14.67 13.78 -8.45
N ARG A 58 -13.89 14.82 -8.12
CA ARG A 58 -12.95 14.82 -6.99
C ARG A 58 -13.64 14.68 -5.64
N ASP A 59 -14.79 15.32 -5.45
CA ASP A 59 -15.52 15.25 -4.18
C ASP A 59 -16.16 13.88 -4.00
N ASN A 60 -16.58 13.25 -5.10
CA ASN A 60 -17.02 11.85 -5.09
C ASN A 60 -15.88 10.90 -4.69
N ALA A 61 -14.65 11.08 -5.23
CA ALA A 61 -13.51 10.28 -4.85
C ALA A 61 -13.16 10.43 -3.36
N ARG A 62 -13.18 11.65 -2.83
CA ARG A 62 -12.97 11.92 -1.39
C ARG A 62 -14.03 11.26 -0.53
N SER A 63 -15.29 11.28 -0.95
CA SER A 63 -16.40 10.64 -0.23
C SER A 63 -16.24 9.12 -0.20
N ILE A 64 -15.81 8.50 -1.30
CA ILE A 64 -15.51 7.06 -1.33
C ILE A 64 -14.32 6.75 -0.41
N PHE A 65 -13.22 7.50 -0.52
CA PHE A 65 -12.07 7.37 0.36
C PHE A 65 -12.48 7.45 1.84
N GLN A 66 -13.30 8.43 2.22
CA GLN A 66 -13.77 8.57 3.59
C GLN A 66 -14.62 7.36 4.03
N ASN A 67 -15.44 6.79 3.14
CA ASN A 67 -16.18 5.56 3.46
C ASN A 67 -15.23 4.36 3.68
N CYS A 68 -14.13 4.26 2.91
CA CYS A 68 -13.08 3.26 3.13
C CYS A 68 -12.44 3.45 4.53
N ALA A 69 -12.03 4.68 4.84
CA ALA A 69 -11.42 5.01 6.12
C ALA A 69 -12.36 4.73 7.32
N ASP A 70 -13.63 5.09 7.20
CA ASP A 70 -14.64 4.86 8.23
C ASP A 70 -14.94 3.35 8.43
N SER A 71 -14.98 2.58 7.36
CA SER A 71 -15.15 1.12 7.42
C SER A 71 -13.93 0.45 8.05
N MET A 72 -12.74 0.92 7.70
CA MET A 72 -11.49 0.49 8.33
C MET A 72 -11.49 0.83 9.84
N ALA A 73 -12.05 1.99 10.23
CA ALA A 73 -12.07 2.45 11.62
C ALA A 73 -12.84 1.55 12.57
N VAL A 74 -13.82 0.79 12.07
CA VAL A 74 -14.63 -0.15 12.87
C VAL A 74 -14.18 -1.60 12.70
N SER A 75 -13.14 -1.85 11.93
CA SER A 75 -12.62 -3.20 11.66
C SER A 75 -11.51 -3.58 12.63
N THR A 76 -11.35 -4.90 12.86
CA THR A 76 -10.30 -5.50 13.70
C THR A 76 -9.28 -6.25 12.87
N ALA A 77 -9.63 -6.61 11.64
CA ALA A 77 -8.74 -7.27 10.69
C ALA A 77 -9.01 -6.79 9.27
N ILE A 78 -7.96 -6.81 8.44
CA ILE A 78 -8.03 -6.66 6.99
C ILE A 78 -7.71 -8.00 6.33
N LEU A 79 -8.48 -8.37 5.29
CA LEU A 79 -8.19 -9.48 4.40
C LEU A 79 -7.99 -8.90 2.99
N ALA A 80 -6.76 -8.96 2.50
CA ALA A 80 -6.35 -8.25 1.29
C ALA A 80 -6.00 -9.21 0.14
N ASP A 81 -6.49 -8.92 -1.05
CA ASP A 81 -6.11 -9.61 -2.29
C ASP A 81 -4.77 -9.08 -2.80
N LEU A 82 -3.81 -9.99 -3.01
CA LEU A 82 -2.49 -9.69 -3.56
C LEU A 82 -2.29 -10.25 -4.98
N GLU A 83 -3.37 -10.60 -5.68
CA GLU A 83 -3.26 -10.99 -7.08
C GLU A 83 -2.78 -9.78 -7.92
N PRO A 84 -1.97 -10.02 -8.96
CA PRO A 84 -1.50 -8.95 -9.84
C PRO A 84 -2.65 -8.15 -10.47
N PHE A 85 -2.54 -6.83 -10.45
CA PHE A 85 -3.56 -5.94 -11.00
C PHE A 85 -2.93 -4.90 -11.94
N ARG A 86 -3.38 -4.83 -13.18
CA ARG A 86 -2.87 -3.92 -14.24
C ARG A 86 -1.36 -3.93 -14.45
N GLY A 87 -0.70 -5.00 -14.03
CA GLY A 87 0.74 -5.18 -14.08
C GLY A 87 1.16 -6.39 -13.26
N THR A 88 2.35 -6.34 -12.68
CA THR A 88 2.86 -7.38 -11.77
C THR A 88 2.66 -7.05 -10.30
N GLU A 89 2.43 -5.79 -9.98
CA GLU A 89 2.09 -5.36 -8.63
C GLU A 89 0.62 -5.67 -8.29
N PRO A 90 0.27 -5.89 -7.01
CA PRO A 90 -1.11 -5.86 -6.55
C PRO A 90 -1.74 -4.46 -6.74
N ASP A 91 -3.07 -4.35 -6.62
CA ASP A 91 -3.76 -3.07 -6.64
C ASP A 91 -3.20 -2.10 -5.59
N GLY A 92 -2.76 -0.93 -6.04
CA GLY A 92 -2.14 0.08 -5.18
C GLY A 92 -3.07 0.60 -4.08
N GLY A 93 -4.37 0.68 -4.36
CA GLY A 93 -5.38 1.03 -3.36
C GLY A 93 -5.47 0.00 -2.24
N THR A 94 -5.45 -1.28 -2.58
CA THR A 94 -5.41 -2.38 -1.61
C THR A 94 -4.17 -2.31 -0.73
N ILE A 95 -2.99 -2.03 -1.30
CA ILE A 95 -1.74 -1.91 -0.54
C ILE A 95 -1.75 -0.68 0.37
N TYR A 96 -2.33 0.43 -0.10
CA TYR A 96 -2.57 1.62 0.73
C TYR A 96 -3.43 1.27 1.96
N GLU A 97 -4.51 0.51 1.76
CA GLU A 97 -5.40 0.05 2.83
C GLU A 97 -4.70 -0.87 3.83
N ILE A 98 -3.78 -1.74 3.37
CA ILE A 98 -2.92 -2.53 4.28
C ILE A 98 -2.06 -1.60 5.14
N GLY A 99 -1.47 -0.56 4.58
CA GLY A 99 -0.70 0.45 5.32
C GLY A 99 -1.52 1.14 6.41
N MET A 100 -2.76 1.55 6.08
CA MET A 100 -3.71 2.12 7.05
C MET A 100 -4.04 1.11 8.17
N ALA A 101 -4.37 -0.12 7.80
CA ALA A 101 -4.73 -1.18 8.75
C ALA A 101 -3.58 -1.50 9.69
N TYR A 102 -2.35 -1.62 9.16
CA TYR A 102 -1.14 -1.85 9.95
C TYR A 102 -0.91 -0.73 10.96
N ALA A 103 -0.97 0.54 10.53
CA ALA A 103 -0.78 1.69 11.41
C ALA A 103 -1.82 1.76 12.54
N ARG A 104 -3.04 1.27 12.30
CA ARG A 104 -4.10 1.14 13.32
C ARG A 104 -3.92 -0.06 14.24
N GLY A 105 -2.98 -0.96 13.95
CA GLY A 105 -2.77 -2.20 14.69
C GLY A 105 -3.83 -3.28 14.41
N LEU A 106 -4.48 -3.25 13.25
CA LEU A 106 -5.37 -4.33 12.82
C LEU A 106 -4.58 -5.62 12.57
N ARG A 107 -5.26 -6.75 12.53
CA ARG A 107 -4.71 -8.00 12.02
C ARG A 107 -4.64 -7.92 10.52
N CYS A 108 -3.44 -7.92 9.95
CA CYS A 108 -3.24 -7.86 8.51
C CYS A 108 -3.06 -9.28 7.94
N TYR A 109 -4.05 -9.73 7.18
CA TYR A 109 -4.02 -10.97 6.42
C TYR A 109 -4.12 -10.64 4.94
N ALA A 110 -3.38 -11.40 4.14
CA ALA A 110 -3.44 -11.26 2.69
C ALA A 110 -3.43 -12.64 2.03
N TYR A 111 -3.95 -12.74 0.82
CA TYR A 111 -3.99 -13.99 0.08
C TYR A 111 -3.53 -13.80 -1.37
N THR A 112 -2.96 -14.86 -1.90
CA THR A 112 -2.56 -14.96 -3.31
C THR A 112 -2.50 -16.42 -3.73
N ARG A 113 -2.67 -16.70 -5.00
CA ARG A 113 -2.44 -18.03 -5.59
C ARG A 113 -0.99 -18.24 -6.01
N ASP A 114 -0.16 -17.20 -5.94
CA ASP A 114 1.23 -17.24 -6.39
C ASP A 114 2.20 -16.72 -5.33
N LEU A 115 2.73 -17.64 -4.51
CA LEU A 115 3.78 -17.37 -3.54
C LEU A 115 5.19 -17.55 -4.10
N ARG A 116 5.35 -17.72 -5.41
CA ARG A 116 6.70 -17.79 -5.98
C ARG A 116 7.46 -16.49 -5.71
N PRO A 117 8.79 -16.57 -5.59
CA PRO A 117 9.63 -15.39 -5.49
C PRO A 117 9.37 -14.38 -6.62
N VAL A 118 9.55 -13.10 -6.31
CA VAL A 118 9.31 -11.99 -7.23
C VAL A 118 10.01 -12.19 -8.58
N VAL A 119 11.24 -12.70 -8.58
CA VAL A 119 12.02 -12.95 -9.82
C VAL A 119 11.27 -13.85 -10.83
N HIS A 120 10.37 -14.71 -10.36
CA HIS A 120 9.59 -15.61 -11.21
C HIS A 120 8.24 -15.02 -11.66
N LYS A 121 7.87 -13.86 -11.12
CA LYS A 121 6.65 -13.14 -11.49
C LYS A 121 6.89 -12.13 -12.61
N TYR A 122 8.10 -11.58 -12.72
CA TYR A 122 8.46 -10.63 -13.76
C TYR A 122 8.85 -11.34 -15.06
N GLN A 123 8.17 -11.00 -16.15
CA GLN A 123 8.30 -11.72 -17.42
C GLN A 123 9.64 -11.52 -18.14
N ARG A 124 10.46 -10.54 -17.78
CA ARG A 124 11.69 -10.17 -18.49
C ARG A 124 12.77 -9.64 -17.54
N ALA A 125 12.92 -10.29 -16.37
CA ALA A 125 14.07 -10.02 -15.51
C ALA A 125 15.36 -10.54 -16.15
N ALA A 126 16.43 -9.76 -16.09
CA ALA A 126 17.73 -10.10 -16.66
C ALA A 126 18.83 -10.07 -15.61
N LEU A 127 19.54 -11.19 -15.44
CA LEU A 127 20.78 -11.23 -14.68
C LEU A 127 21.89 -10.53 -15.48
N LYS A 128 22.54 -9.52 -14.89
CA LYS A 128 23.68 -8.80 -15.49
C LYS A 128 25.02 -9.29 -14.92
N GLU A 129 26.12 -8.79 -15.52
CA GLU A 129 27.49 -9.18 -15.14
C GLU A 129 27.87 -8.83 -13.72
N ASP A 130 27.22 -7.84 -13.11
CA ASP A 130 27.38 -7.45 -11.70
C ASP A 130 26.68 -8.40 -10.69
N GLY A 131 26.07 -9.48 -11.21
CA GLY A 131 25.37 -10.47 -10.38
C GLY A 131 23.99 -10.05 -9.89
N LYS A 132 23.49 -8.89 -10.31
CA LYS A 132 22.16 -8.40 -9.95
C LYS A 132 21.14 -8.72 -11.04
N VAL A 133 19.90 -8.91 -10.64
CA VAL A 133 18.76 -9.07 -11.53
C VAL A 133 18.07 -7.72 -11.73
N TYR A 134 17.83 -7.38 -12.97
CA TYR A 134 17.20 -6.12 -13.35
C TYR A 134 15.87 -6.37 -14.06
N ASP A 135 14.92 -5.48 -13.83
CA ASP A 135 13.68 -5.41 -14.60
C ASP A 135 13.89 -4.76 -15.99
N LEU A 136 12.80 -4.56 -16.73
CA LEU A 136 12.84 -3.91 -18.04
C LEU A 136 13.20 -2.41 -17.98
N ASP A 137 12.86 -1.76 -16.88
CA ASP A 137 13.12 -0.34 -16.67
C ASP A 137 14.54 -0.08 -16.18
N GLY A 138 15.32 -1.16 -15.96
CA GLY A 138 16.69 -1.11 -15.50
C GLY A 138 16.83 -0.94 -13.99
N ARG A 139 15.77 -1.17 -13.23
CA ARG A 139 15.80 -1.19 -11.78
C ARG A 139 16.26 -2.54 -11.24
N VAL A 140 16.95 -2.53 -10.13
CA VAL A 140 17.38 -3.75 -9.46
C VAL A 140 16.19 -4.42 -8.78
N LEU A 141 16.08 -5.73 -8.87
CA LEU A 141 15.15 -6.55 -8.08
C LEU A 141 15.84 -7.05 -6.81
N PRO A 142 15.94 -6.24 -5.74
CA PRO A 142 16.77 -6.57 -4.58
C PRO A 142 16.15 -7.65 -3.68
N HIS A 143 14.85 -7.87 -3.80
CA HIS A 143 14.07 -8.81 -2.98
C HIS A 143 13.54 -9.98 -3.81
N MET A 144 14.31 -10.39 -4.81
CA MET A 144 13.89 -11.40 -5.79
C MET A 144 13.51 -12.77 -5.17
N ASP A 145 14.00 -13.09 -3.97
CA ASP A 145 13.79 -14.37 -3.29
C ASP A 145 12.57 -14.42 -2.38
N ILE A 146 11.81 -13.32 -2.27
CA ILE A 146 10.56 -13.24 -1.52
C ILE A 146 9.37 -12.98 -2.46
N PRO A 147 8.13 -13.35 -2.07
CA PRO A 147 6.98 -13.28 -2.99
C PRO A 147 6.45 -11.87 -3.25
N PHE A 148 6.69 -10.91 -2.36
CA PHE A 148 6.20 -9.54 -2.43
C PHE A 148 7.21 -8.56 -1.85
N ALA A 149 6.93 -7.27 -2.02
CA ALA A 149 7.68 -6.18 -1.45
C ALA A 149 7.81 -6.28 0.09
N PRO A 150 8.93 -5.80 0.69
CA PRO A 150 9.19 -5.88 2.12
C PRO A 150 8.06 -5.38 3.02
N CYS A 151 7.38 -4.30 2.64
CA CYS A 151 6.26 -3.77 3.43
C CYS A 151 5.09 -4.76 3.52
N ILE A 152 4.82 -5.51 2.46
CA ILE A 152 3.77 -6.54 2.47
C ILE A 152 4.21 -7.74 3.31
N VAL A 153 5.42 -8.25 3.08
CA VAL A 153 5.96 -9.41 3.82
C VAL A 153 6.10 -9.11 5.31
N GLY A 154 6.49 -7.89 5.66
CA GLY A 154 6.67 -7.45 7.05
C GLY A 154 5.37 -7.18 7.81
N SER A 155 4.32 -6.77 7.10
CA SER A 155 3.07 -6.36 7.73
C SER A 155 1.98 -7.44 7.75
N CYS A 156 1.98 -8.39 6.81
CA CYS A 156 0.89 -9.33 6.59
C CYS A 156 1.27 -10.78 6.89
N LYS A 157 0.30 -11.54 7.41
CA LYS A 157 0.31 -12.99 7.26
C LYS A 157 -0.26 -13.33 5.88
N ILE A 158 0.63 -13.78 4.99
CA ILE A 158 0.27 -14.11 3.61
C ILE A 158 -0.12 -15.58 3.53
N VAL A 159 -1.29 -15.84 2.94
CA VAL A 159 -1.88 -17.19 2.79
C VAL A 159 -1.91 -17.56 1.31
N GLU A 160 -1.33 -18.70 0.96
CA GLU A 160 -1.47 -19.25 -0.39
C GLU A 160 -2.89 -19.79 -0.58
N GLY A 161 -3.60 -19.27 -1.57
CA GLY A 161 -4.97 -19.69 -1.87
C GLY A 161 -5.88 -18.52 -2.25
N LYS A 162 -7.12 -18.64 -1.87
CA LYS A 162 -8.19 -17.67 -2.15
C LYS A 162 -8.65 -17.00 -0.85
N TYR A 163 -9.58 -16.05 -0.98
CA TYR A 163 -10.24 -15.41 0.14
C TYR A 163 -10.68 -16.39 1.24
N THR A 164 -11.34 -17.49 0.86
CA THR A 164 -11.79 -18.54 1.79
C THR A 164 -10.64 -19.14 2.62
N ASP A 165 -9.47 -19.32 2.02
CA ASP A 165 -8.33 -19.92 2.71
C ASP A 165 -7.71 -18.93 3.70
N CYS A 166 -7.66 -17.66 3.32
CA CYS A 166 -7.28 -16.56 4.20
C CYS A 166 -8.23 -16.44 5.40
N LEU A 167 -9.54 -16.49 5.15
CA LEU A 167 -10.57 -16.45 6.19
C LEU A 167 -10.47 -17.62 7.18
N LYS A 168 -10.16 -18.83 6.68
CA LYS A 168 -9.90 -20.01 7.53
C LYS A 168 -8.64 -19.84 8.37
N ALA A 169 -7.58 -19.28 7.80
CA ALA A 169 -6.33 -19.02 8.52
C ALA A 169 -6.56 -18.03 9.67
N LEU A 170 -7.23 -16.90 9.42
CA LEU A 170 -7.60 -15.95 10.46
C LEU A 170 -8.42 -16.64 11.58
N ARG A 171 -9.42 -17.40 11.21
CA ARG A 171 -10.24 -18.11 12.17
C ARG A 171 -9.43 -19.09 13.01
N THR A 172 -8.53 -19.86 12.39
CA THR A 172 -7.68 -20.82 13.09
C THR A 172 -6.79 -20.09 14.12
N ASP A 173 -6.18 -18.98 13.73
CA ASP A 173 -5.33 -18.19 14.62
C ASP A 173 -6.12 -17.64 15.82
N LEU A 174 -7.34 -17.13 15.57
CA LEU A 174 -8.22 -16.64 16.63
C LEU A 174 -8.65 -17.76 17.60
N ASP A 175 -8.95 -18.96 17.07
CA ASP A 175 -9.29 -20.12 17.90
C ASP A 175 -8.10 -20.55 18.77
N GLU A 176 -6.89 -20.55 18.23
CA GLU A 176 -5.67 -20.88 18.97
C GLU A 176 -5.34 -19.81 20.03
N GLU A 177 -5.45 -18.53 19.69
CA GLU A 177 -5.28 -17.42 20.64
C GLU A 177 -6.26 -17.55 21.83
N ARG A 178 -7.52 -17.88 21.56
CA ARG A 178 -8.55 -18.05 22.59
C ARG A 178 -8.31 -19.27 23.47
N LYS A 179 -7.92 -20.40 22.87
CA LYS A 179 -7.66 -21.65 23.62
C LYS A 179 -6.45 -21.55 24.51
N HIS A 180 -5.37 -20.98 24.00
CA HIS A 180 -4.07 -21.03 24.65
C HIS A 180 -3.65 -19.71 25.26
N LYS A 181 -4.47 -18.65 25.18
CA LYS A 181 -4.06 -17.26 25.47
C LYS A 181 -2.75 -16.91 24.77
N ALA A 182 -2.58 -17.47 23.56
CA ALA A 182 -1.37 -17.30 22.78
C ALA A 182 -1.23 -15.84 22.31
N LYS A 183 0.00 -15.46 21.99
CA LYS A 183 0.25 -14.17 21.35
C LYS A 183 -0.36 -14.16 19.96
N ARG A 184 -0.72 -12.97 19.50
CA ARG A 184 -1.22 -12.69 18.17
C ARG A 184 -0.33 -13.31 17.07
N GLN A 185 -0.93 -13.99 16.09
CA GLN A 185 -0.21 -14.72 15.03
C GLN A 185 0.23 -13.83 13.86
N THR A 186 -0.46 -12.68 13.64
CA THR A 186 -0.03 -11.71 12.63
C THR A 186 1.15 -10.89 13.14
N PRO A 187 2.00 -10.36 12.24
CA PRO A 187 2.95 -9.34 12.62
C PRO A 187 2.23 -8.23 13.38
N ALA A 188 2.56 -8.07 14.64
CA ALA A 188 1.94 -7.05 15.47
C ALA A 188 2.73 -5.77 15.32
N VAL A 189 2.03 -4.64 15.30
CA VAL A 189 2.67 -3.35 15.49
C VAL A 189 3.20 -3.33 16.92
N ASP A 190 4.50 -3.36 17.08
CA ASP A 190 5.13 -3.15 18.37
C ASP A 190 5.33 -1.66 18.60
N HIS A 191 4.33 -1.03 19.21
CA HIS A 191 4.40 0.38 19.54
C HIS A 191 5.43 0.70 20.64
N SER A 192 5.92 -0.31 21.35
CA SER A 192 6.96 -0.11 22.38
C SER A 192 8.33 0.18 21.77
N ALA A 193 8.51 -0.15 20.50
CA ALA A 193 9.71 0.12 19.74
C ALA A 193 9.69 1.49 19.01
N GLU A 194 8.68 2.32 19.24
CA GLU A 194 8.65 3.67 18.67
C GLU A 194 9.78 4.51 19.30
N VAL A 195 10.89 4.57 18.57
CA VAL A 195 11.97 5.48 18.91
C VAL A 195 11.67 6.82 18.23
N THR A 196 11.28 7.79 19.05
CA THR A 196 11.08 9.15 18.58
C THR A 196 12.44 9.83 18.41
N LEU A 197 12.71 10.35 17.20
CA LEU A 197 13.84 11.25 16.99
C LEU A 197 13.68 12.51 17.86
N GLU A 198 14.75 12.96 18.47
CA GLU A 198 14.80 14.35 18.95
C GLU A 198 14.67 15.26 17.71
N LYS A 199 13.46 15.80 17.53
CA LYS A 199 13.16 16.69 16.43
C LYS A 199 13.77 18.06 16.74
N GLY A 200 14.61 18.55 15.83
CA GLY A 200 14.97 19.95 15.79
C GLY A 200 13.76 20.84 15.40
N ASP A 201 13.97 22.13 15.27
CA ASP A 201 12.91 23.10 14.90
C ASP A 201 12.43 22.96 13.44
N LYS A 202 13.11 22.16 12.62
CA LYS A 202 12.79 21.98 11.19
C LYS A 202 11.90 20.76 10.97
N PRO A 203 10.88 20.86 10.10
CA PRO A 203 10.06 19.71 9.73
C PRO A 203 10.88 18.61 9.06
N VAL A 204 10.59 17.36 9.41
CA VAL A 204 11.20 16.17 8.83
C VAL A 204 10.33 15.65 7.70
N VAL A 205 10.90 15.52 6.49
CA VAL A 205 10.23 14.96 5.32
C VAL A 205 10.81 13.59 4.96
N TYR A 206 9.94 12.60 4.80
CA TYR A 206 10.31 11.29 4.27
C TYR A 206 10.04 11.27 2.77
N LEU A 207 11.08 10.94 1.99
CA LEU A 207 11.03 10.85 0.53
C LEU A 207 10.78 9.40 0.12
N ALA A 208 9.53 9.04 -0.08
CA ALA A 208 9.12 7.70 -0.46
C ALA A 208 9.07 7.56 -1.99
N GLY A 209 9.82 6.64 -2.56
CA GLY A 209 9.83 6.46 -4.01
C GLY A 209 10.43 5.13 -4.46
N PRO A 210 10.08 4.67 -5.68
CA PRO A 210 10.68 3.50 -6.30
C PRO A 210 12.14 3.70 -6.66
N GLU A 211 12.65 4.93 -6.61
CA GLU A 211 14.08 5.28 -6.81
C GLU A 211 15.00 4.46 -5.91
N ARG A 212 14.50 3.98 -4.75
CA ARG A 212 15.26 3.07 -3.86
C ARG A 212 15.77 1.82 -4.57
N TYR A 213 15.18 1.46 -5.68
CA TYR A 213 15.54 0.31 -6.52
C TYR A 213 16.36 0.68 -7.76
N ASP A 214 16.61 1.96 -7.99
CA ASP A 214 17.43 2.41 -9.10
C ASP A 214 18.93 2.17 -8.82
N PRO A 215 19.73 1.87 -9.84
CA PRO A 215 21.18 1.71 -9.67
C PRO A 215 21.87 2.96 -9.10
N ASP A 216 21.34 4.15 -9.39
CA ASP A 216 21.79 5.46 -8.98
C ASP A 216 20.95 6.06 -7.82
N ALA A 217 20.27 5.23 -7.05
CA ALA A 217 19.39 5.64 -5.95
C ALA A 217 20.05 6.64 -4.99
N ALA A 218 21.30 6.38 -4.60
CA ALA A 218 22.03 7.26 -3.67
C ALA A 218 22.22 8.69 -4.21
N GLU A 219 22.54 8.81 -5.51
CA GLU A 219 22.72 10.10 -6.17
C GLU A 219 21.40 10.86 -6.30
N LYS A 220 20.32 10.15 -6.70
CA LYS A 220 18.97 10.73 -6.81
C LYS A 220 18.49 11.26 -5.46
N TYR A 221 18.56 10.45 -4.41
CA TYR A 221 18.14 10.88 -3.08
C TYR A 221 19.02 11.99 -2.51
N ALA A 222 20.33 12.01 -2.79
CA ALA A 222 21.18 13.12 -2.39
C ALA A 222 20.76 14.45 -3.04
N ALA A 223 20.40 14.43 -4.32
CA ALA A 223 19.88 15.61 -5.01
C ALA A 223 18.52 16.07 -4.41
N MET A 224 17.60 15.15 -4.15
CA MET A 224 16.30 15.46 -3.53
C MET A 224 16.47 16.03 -2.12
N LYS A 225 17.35 15.43 -1.29
CA LYS A 225 17.69 15.96 0.05
C LYS A 225 18.18 17.40 -0.01
N LYS A 226 19.08 17.71 -0.92
CA LYS A 226 19.60 19.06 -1.12
C LYS A 226 18.48 20.07 -1.41
N LEU A 227 17.54 19.72 -2.28
CA LEU A 227 16.38 20.57 -2.58
C LEU A 227 15.49 20.82 -1.36
N CYS A 228 15.32 19.82 -0.50
CA CYS A 228 14.60 19.94 0.76
C CYS A 228 15.34 20.86 1.76
N GLU A 229 16.66 20.67 1.91
CA GLU A 229 17.50 21.45 2.82
C GLU A 229 17.50 22.93 2.44
N GLU A 230 17.59 23.26 1.14
CA GLU A 230 17.49 24.62 0.60
C GLU A 230 16.17 25.33 0.97
N ARG A 231 15.11 24.51 1.27
CA ARG A 231 13.77 24.98 1.67
C ARG A 231 13.49 24.85 3.16
N GLY A 232 14.55 24.56 3.95
CA GLY A 232 14.44 24.49 5.41
C GLY A 232 13.85 23.19 5.97
N LEU A 233 13.75 22.14 5.17
CA LEU A 233 13.32 20.82 5.60
C LEU A 233 14.51 19.91 5.95
N VAL A 234 14.28 18.92 6.81
CA VAL A 234 15.21 17.80 7.04
C VAL A 234 14.68 16.59 6.28
N ALA A 235 15.40 16.13 5.26
CA ALA A 235 14.95 15.00 4.46
C ALA A 235 15.57 13.68 4.90
N ILE A 236 14.73 12.65 5.03
CA ILE A 236 15.11 11.26 5.24
C ILE A 236 14.61 10.42 4.05
N THR A 237 15.31 9.34 3.76
CA THR A 237 15.07 8.48 2.59
C THR A 237 15.07 7.00 3.00
N PRO A 238 14.58 6.08 2.15
CA PRO A 238 14.65 4.65 2.41
C PRO A 238 16.06 4.10 2.60
N LEU A 239 17.09 4.84 2.15
CA LEU A 239 18.49 4.42 2.26
C LEU A 239 19.14 4.81 3.59
N ASP A 240 18.53 5.71 4.34
CA ASP A 240 19.06 6.15 5.62
C ASP A 240 18.84 5.11 6.72
N ALA A 241 19.74 5.09 7.71
CA ALA A 241 19.53 4.33 8.91
C ALA A 241 18.31 4.87 9.70
N ALA A 242 17.56 4.00 10.32
CA ALA A 242 16.40 4.39 11.11
C ALA A 242 16.70 4.25 12.62
N PRO A 243 16.21 5.18 13.45
CA PRO A 243 16.39 5.11 14.89
C PRO A 243 15.82 3.80 15.46
N GLY A 244 16.58 3.16 16.32
CA GLY A 244 16.18 1.94 17.01
C GLY A 244 16.18 0.67 16.13
N VAL A 245 16.51 0.78 14.85
CA VAL A 245 16.62 -0.37 13.94
C VAL A 245 18.09 -0.64 13.64
N ALA A 246 18.61 -1.73 14.18
CA ALA A 246 19.96 -2.19 13.85
C ALA A 246 19.99 -2.81 12.46
N GLU A 247 21.10 -2.61 11.73
CA GLU A 247 21.33 -3.37 10.51
C GLU A 247 21.53 -4.85 10.85
N VAL A 248 20.89 -5.72 10.08
CA VAL A 248 20.99 -7.17 10.26
C VAL A 248 21.73 -7.77 9.08
N GLU A 249 22.91 -8.32 9.35
CA GLU A 249 23.61 -9.16 8.40
C GLU A 249 22.98 -10.56 8.43
N SER A 250 22.32 -10.94 7.36
CA SER A 250 21.70 -12.26 7.22
C SER A 250 21.65 -12.66 5.75
N ASP A 251 21.79 -13.95 5.47
CA ASP A 251 21.56 -14.50 4.13
C ASP A 251 20.09 -14.87 3.89
N ASP A 252 19.30 -14.96 4.96
CA ASP A 252 17.88 -15.23 4.86
C ASP A 252 17.11 -14.03 4.27
N PRO A 253 16.42 -14.19 3.13
CA PRO A 253 15.74 -13.09 2.45
C PRO A 253 14.59 -12.50 3.27
N TYR A 254 13.90 -13.30 4.08
CA TYR A 254 12.83 -12.81 4.93
C TYR A 254 13.35 -11.95 6.07
N THR A 255 14.46 -12.33 6.69
CA THR A 255 15.12 -11.52 7.72
C THR A 255 15.56 -10.16 7.16
N LYS A 256 16.12 -10.13 5.94
CA LYS A 256 16.45 -8.88 5.25
C LYS A 256 15.19 -8.02 5.01
N ALA A 257 14.12 -8.64 4.51
CA ALA A 257 12.86 -7.94 4.25
C ALA A 257 12.25 -7.34 5.51
N TYR A 258 12.22 -8.09 6.61
CA TYR A 258 11.75 -7.58 7.90
C TYR A 258 12.59 -6.41 8.41
N ASN A 259 13.90 -6.46 8.27
CA ASN A 259 14.78 -5.36 8.68
C ASN A 259 14.56 -4.09 7.85
N LEU A 260 14.35 -4.24 6.53
CA LEU A 260 13.99 -3.12 5.65
C LEU A 260 12.63 -2.54 5.99
N PHE A 261 11.63 -3.39 6.20
CA PHE A 261 10.31 -2.98 6.63
C PHE A 261 10.37 -2.20 7.95
N ASP A 262 11.09 -2.71 8.96
CA ASP A 262 11.24 -2.04 10.24
C ASP A 262 11.89 -0.66 10.08
N ARG A 263 12.89 -0.54 9.21
CA ARG A 263 13.55 0.73 8.89
C ARG A 263 12.56 1.72 8.26
N TRP A 264 11.85 1.31 7.23
CA TRP A 264 10.96 2.20 6.49
C TRP A 264 9.73 2.62 7.32
N GLN A 265 9.14 1.70 8.07
CA GLN A 265 8.05 2.06 8.97
C GLN A 265 8.48 3.05 10.05
N GLN A 266 9.72 2.96 10.57
CA GLN A 266 10.26 3.93 11.52
C GLN A 266 10.46 5.31 10.87
N HIS A 267 10.87 5.38 9.61
CA HIS A 267 10.92 6.64 8.89
C HIS A 267 9.55 7.29 8.76
N VAL A 268 8.53 6.53 8.38
CA VAL A 268 7.16 7.03 8.32
C VAL A 268 6.66 7.50 9.69
N ARG A 269 6.98 6.80 10.78
CA ARG A 269 6.59 7.21 12.13
C ARG A 269 7.27 8.51 12.55
N ASN A 270 8.51 8.68 12.21
CA ASN A 270 9.35 9.80 12.66
C ASN A 270 9.25 11.05 11.75
N CYS A 271 8.74 10.95 10.53
CA CYS A 271 8.54 12.14 9.68
C CYS A 271 7.33 12.98 10.13
N ASP A 272 7.29 14.23 9.69
CA ASP A 272 6.14 15.12 9.78
C ASP A 272 5.37 15.14 8.44
N ILE A 273 6.12 14.94 7.36
CA ILE A 273 5.67 15.06 5.98
C ILE A 273 6.14 13.82 5.22
N ILE A 274 5.31 13.28 4.35
CA ILE A 274 5.73 12.33 3.31
C ILE A 274 5.53 12.97 1.94
N ILE A 275 6.52 12.82 1.06
CA ILE A 275 6.42 13.12 -0.37
C ILE A 275 6.70 11.84 -1.13
N ALA A 276 5.70 11.33 -1.85
CA ALA A 276 5.74 10.03 -2.48
C ALA A 276 5.74 10.10 -4.00
N ASP A 277 6.64 9.35 -4.65
CA ASP A 277 6.55 9.08 -6.09
C ASP A 277 5.58 7.93 -6.35
N LEU A 278 4.44 8.24 -6.94
CA LEU A 278 3.39 7.30 -7.33
C LEU A 278 3.43 6.99 -8.83
N SER A 279 4.53 7.27 -9.51
CA SER A 279 4.70 6.92 -10.93
C SER A 279 4.52 5.42 -11.15
N ASP A 280 4.04 5.05 -12.33
CA ASP A 280 3.81 3.66 -12.71
C ASP A 280 5.03 2.78 -12.45
N TYR A 281 4.79 1.63 -11.83
CA TYR A 281 5.82 0.67 -11.46
C TYR A 281 5.38 -0.75 -11.87
N HIS A 282 6.11 -1.35 -12.80
CA HIS A 282 5.82 -2.69 -13.35
C HIS A 282 4.39 -2.90 -13.88
N GLY A 283 3.78 -1.84 -14.38
CA GLY A 283 2.41 -1.79 -14.86
C GLY A 283 1.83 -0.40 -14.68
N PHE A 284 0.57 -0.31 -14.30
CA PHE A 284 -0.13 0.96 -14.07
C PHE A 284 -0.41 1.24 -12.58
N GLU A 285 0.18 0.46 -11.70
CA GLU A 285 0.06 0.67 -10.25
C GLU A 285 1.35 1.29 -9.69
N PRO A 286 1.30 2.04 -8.57
CA PRO A 286 2.49 2.51 -7.91
C PRO A 286 3.27 1.36 -7.26
N ASN A 287 4.53 1.60 -6.90
CA ASN A 287 5.33 0.63 -6.15
C ASN A 287 4.65 0.27 -4.82
N SER A 288 4.58 -1.02 -4.50
CA SER A 288 3.86 -1.53 -3.34
C SER A 288 4.40 -1.00 -2.00
N ASP A 289 5.73 -0.83 -1.83
CA ASP A 289 6.26 -0.26 -0.59
C ASP A 289 5.82 1.20 -0.42
N VAL A 290 5.87 1.98 -1.50
CA VAL A 290 5.43 3.38 -1.49
C VAL A 290 3.93 3.50 -1.21
N ALA A 291 3.12 2.64 -1.82
CA ALA A 291 1.68 2.60 -1.57
C ALA A 291 1.35 2.32 -0.10
N PHE A 292 2.04 1.34 0.50
CA PHE A 292 1.92 1.01 1.92
C PHE A 292 2.32 2.20 2.81
N GLU A 293 3.48 2.80 2.52
CA GLU A 293 4.01 3.95 3.27
C GLU A 293 3.05 5.15 3.25
N CYS A 294 2.39 5.41 2.12
CA CYS A 294 1.36 6.44 1.99
C CYS A 294 0.16 6.17 2.90
N GLY A 295 -0.37 4.96 2.87
CA GLY A 295 -1.51 4.57 3.72
C GLY A 295 -1.18 4.64 5.21
N MET A 296 0.01 4.19 5.58
CA MET A 296 0.53 4.28 6.95
C MET A 296 0.69 5.75 7.38
N ALA A 297 1.31 6.59 6.55
CA ALA A 297 1.53 8.00 6.84
C ALA A 297 0.21 8.76 7.05
N TRP A 298 -0.75 8.56 6.15
CA TRP A 298 -2.07 9.17 6.28
C TRP A 298 -2.76 8.76 7.58
N GLN A 299 -2.76 7.47 7.91
CA GLN A 299 -3.38 6.96 9.13
C GLN A 299 -2.72 7.50 10.40
N LEU A 300 -1.42 7.79 10.37
CA LEU A 300 -0.67 8.42 11.46
C LEU A 300 -0.81 9.94 11.50
N GLY A 301 -1.65 10.53 10.63
CA GLY A 301 -1.90 11.97 10.58
C GLY A 301 -0.74 12.82 10.07
N LYS A 302 0.15 12.21 9.25
CA LYS A 302 1.24 12.95 8.61
C LYS A 302 0.70 13.85 7.50
N LYS A 303 1.41 14.92 7.16
CA LYS A 303 1.11 15.70 5.95
C LYS A 303 1.57 14.90 4.74
N CYS A 304 0.63 14.49 3.88
CA CYS A 304 0.90 13.62 2.75
C CYS A 304 0.84 14.39 1.44
N PHE A 305 1.86 14.22 0.60
CA PHE A 305 1.96 14.75 -0.75
C PHE A 305 2.47 13.66 -1.67
N ALA A 306 2.06 13.70 -2.93
CA ALA A 306 2.56 12.77 -3.94
C ALA A 306 2.79 13.47 -5.28
N TYR A 307 3.57 12.83 -6.13
CA TYR A 307 3.76 13.24 -7.52
C TYR A 307 3.81 12.03 -8.44
N MET A 308 3.61 12.30 -9.72
CA MET A 308 3.77 11.32 -10.80
C MET A 308 4.45 11.99 -11.97
N HIS A 309 5.39 11.31 -12.61
CA HIS A 309 6.05 11.81 -13.82
C HIS A 309 5.05 12.02 -14.97
N ASP A 310 4.12 11.11 -15.14
CA ASP A 310 2.95 11.24 -16.02
C ASP A 310 1.68 11.33 -15.17
N ALA A 311 1.19 12.54 -14.98
CA ALA A 311 -0.04 12.81 -14.25
C ALA A 311 -1.29 12.91 -15.16
N THR A 312 -1.22 12.37 -16.37
CA THR A 312 -2.40 12.16 -17.22
C THR A 312 -3.42 11.31 -16.46
N TRP A 313 -4.69 11.68 -16.53
CA TRP A 313 -5.74 10.97 -15.80
C TRP A 313 -5.76 9.48 -16.12
N MET A 314 -5.95 8.63 -15.11
CA MET A 314 -5.94 7.17 -15.24
C MET A 314 -6.73 6.69 -16.44
N ARG A 315 -7.95 7.22 -16.62
CA ARG A 315 -8.83 6.91 -17.72
C ARG A 315 -8.21 7.15 -19.11
N GLN A 316 -7.29 8.11 -19.24
CA GLN A 316 -6.62 8.43 -20.50
C GLN A 316 -5.30 7.66 -20.66
N ARG A 317 -4.62 7.38 -19.55
CA ARG A 317 -3.29 6.75 -19.51
C ARG A 317 -3.37 5.23 -19.59
N ILE A 318 -4.35 4.62 -18.93
CA ILE A 318 -4.51 3.17 -18.94
C ILE A 318 -5.13 2.74 -20.26
N ALA A 319 -4.52 1.74 -20.93
CA ALA A 319 -5.00 1.22 -22.21
C ALA A 319 -6.44 0.69 -22.09
N HIS A 320 -7.32 1.14 -22.97
CA HIS A 320 -8.73 0.77 -22.99
C HIS A 320 -8.99 -0.41 -23.91
N TYR A 321 -9.92 -1.26 -23.49
CA TYR A 321 -10.48 -2.32 -24.31
C TYR A 321 -11.76 -1.81 -24.98
N GLY A 322 -11.76 -1.71 -26.31
CA GLY A 322 -12.91 -1.23 -27.08
C GLY A 322 -12.97 0.30 -27.28
N GLU A 323 -14.16 0.81 -27.54
CA GLU A 323 -14.37 2.25 -27.69
C GLU A 323 -14.42 2.92 -26.30
N ASP A 324 -14.02 4.19 -26.26
CA ASP A 324 -13.93 5.09 -25.07
C ASP A 324 -15.16 5.11 -24.13
N LYS A 325 -16.26 4.51 -24.54
CA LYS A 325 -17.54 4.56 -23.83
C LYS A 325 -17.59 3.68 -22.59
N ASP A 326 -16.79 2.61 -22.56
CA ASP A 326 -16.93 1.56 -21.54
C ASP A 326 -16.03 1.77 -20.34
N ASN A 327 -15.09 2.73 -20.41
CA ASN A 327 -14.17 3.08 -19.31
C ASN A 327 -13.46 1.85 -18.70
N ARG A 328 -12.98 0.94 -19.57
CA ARG A 328 -12.35 -0.32 -19.17
C ARG A 328 -10.92 -0.43 -19.68
N ASP A 329 -10.08 -1.10 -18.89
CA ASP A 329 -8.73 -1.45 -19.29
C ASP A 329 -8.71 -2.63 -20.30
N ILE A 330 -7.51 -3.00 -20.76
CA ILE A 330 -7.35 -4.10 -21.73
C ILE A 330 -7.76 -5.47 -21.18
N TYR A 331 -7.93 -5.61 -19.87
CA TYR A 331 -8.40 -6.84 -19.21
C TYR A 331 -9.91 -6.83 -18.98
N GLY A 332 -10.60 -5.73 -19.34
CA GLY A 332 -12.04 -5.57 -19.17
C GLY A 332 -12.46 -5.09 -17.78
N ASN A 333 -11.52 -4.63 -16.96
CA ASN A 333 -11.79 -4.09 -15.63
C ASN A 333 -12.16 -2.60 -15.72
N ASP A 334 -13.05 -2.15 -14.86
CA ASP A 334 -13.45 -0.75 -14.79
C ASP A 334 -12.25 0.12 -14.36
N VAL A 335 -12.06 1.26 -15.04
CA VAL A 335 -11.06 2.27 -14.72
C VAL A 335 -11.74 3.45 -14.04
N GLU A 336 -11.19 3.91 -12.93
CA GLU A 336 -11.71 5.06 -12.20
C GLU A 336 -11.74 6.32 -13.05
N ASN A 337 -12.85 7.06 -12.96
CA ASN A 337 -13.11 8.24 -13.75
C ASN A 337 -13.39 9.46 -12.86
N PHE A 338 -12.43 9.80 -12.00
CA PHE A 338 -12.53 10.93 -11.07
C PHE A 338 -11.65 12.12 -11.49
N ASN A 339 -11.14 12.12 -12.73
CA ASN A 339 -10.18 13.12 -13.23
C ASN A 339 -8.89 13.15 -12.38
N TYR A 340 -8.38 11.96 -12.02
CA TYR A 340 -7.16 11.78 -11.27
C TYR A 340 -6.16 10.89 -12.02
N PRO A 341 -4.87 11.05 -11.75
CA PRO A 341 -3.83 10.23 -12.38
C PRO A 341 -3.60 8.88 -11.72
N VAL A 342 -4.11 8.65 -10.51
CA VAL A 342 -3.88 7.44 -9.69
C VAL A 342 -5.15 7.05 -8.94
N ASN A 343 -5.21 5.83 -8.44
CA ASN A 343 -6.29 5.26 -7.63
C ASN A 343 -6.80 6.24 -6.56
N LEU A 344 -8.12 6.22 -6.33
CA LEU A 344 -8.80 7.16 -5.43
C LEU A 344 -8.29 7.14 -4.00
N MET A 345 -7.68 6.05 -3.53
CA MET A 345 -7.12 5.98 -2.19
C MET A 345 -6.00 7.02 -2.00
N PHE A 346 -5.20 7.26 -3.04
CA PHE A 346 -4.19 8.32 -3.03
C PHE A 346 -4.81 9.70 -3.31
N SER A 347 -5.55 9.81 -4.41
CA SER A 347 -6.10 11.09 -4.86
C SER A 347 -7.17 11.66 -3.92
N GLY A 348 -7.86 10.80 -3.18
CA GLY A 348 -8.84 11.20 -2.15
C GLY A 348 -8.21 11.63 -0.83
N SER A 349 -6.98 11.21 -0.56
CA SER A 349 -6.28 11.42 0.72
C SER A 349 -5.23 12.52 0.69
N MET A 350 -4.63 12.79 -0.48
CA MET A 350 -3.54 13.74 -0.62
C MET A 350 -3.53 14.43 -1.98
N PRO A 351 -2.92 15.62 -2.11
CA PRO A 351 -2.65 16.22 -3.41
C PRO A 351 -1.60 15.40 -4.18
N VAL A 352 -1.86 15.21 -5.50
CA VAL A 352 -0.95 14.53 -6.43
C VAL A 352 -0.56 15.51 -7.53
N TYR A 353 0.72 15.81 -7.65
CA TYR A 353 1.27 16.76 -8.61
C TYR A 353 1.82 16.05 -9.85
N GLY A 354 1.77 16.70 -11.00
CA GLY A 354 2.41 16.21 -12.23
C GLY A 354 3.82 16.78 -12.37
N GLY A 355 4.78 15.92 -12.72
CA GLY A 355 6.17 16.30 -12.94
C GLY A 355 7.16 15.51 -12.09
N LYS A 356 8.43 15.91 -12.15
CA LYS A 356 9.50 15.35 -11.33
C LYS A 356 9.59 16.05 -9.98
N PHE A 357 10.31 15.46 -9.05
CA PHE A 357 10.47 16.00 -7.70
C PHE A 357 10.93 17.46 -7.69
N GLU A 358 11.93 17.82 -8.50
CA GLU A 358 12.46 19.19 -8.61
C GLU A 358 11.43 20.21 -9.11
N GLU A 359 10.42 19.76 -9.85
CA GLU A 359 9.37 20.62 -10.42
C GLU A 359 8.20 20.83 -9.44
N ILE A 360 7.99 19.88 -8.51
CA ILE A 360 6.83 19.92 -7.61
C ILE A 360 7.16 20.42 -6.21
N ILE A 361 8.43 20.41 -5.80
CA ILE A 361 8.79 20.71 -4.41
C ILE A 361 8.36 22.12 -3.97
N ASP A 362 8.39 23.11 -4.87
CA ASP A 362 7.91 24.46 -4.55
C ASP A 362 6.39 24.51 -4.37
N GLN A 363 5.64 23.71 -5.13
CA GLN A 363 4.18 23.59 -4.95
C GLN A 363 3.84 22.95 -3.59
N VAL A 364 4.63 21.94 -3.16
CA VAL A 364 4.51 21.35 -1.83
C VAL A 364 4.78 22.39 -0.75
N MET A 365 5.82 23.20 -0.91
CA MET A 365 6.15 24.27 0.06
C MET A 365 5.06 25.34 0.14
N GLU A 366 4.46 25.71 -0.99
CA GLU A 366 3.30 26.63 -1.00
C GLU A 366 2.11 26.06 -0.20
N GLU A 367 1.84 24.77 -0.35
CA GLU A 367 0.74 24.11 0.38
C GLU A 367 1.03 23.98 1.88
N LEU A 368 2.29 23.72 2.24
CA LEU A 368 2.71 23.64 3.66
C LEU A 368 2.59 24.97 4.40
N ASN A 369 2.68 26.10 3.69
CA ASN A 369 2.64 27.45 4.25
C ASN A 369 1.22 28.05 4.31
N LYS A 370 0.20 27.35 3.79
CA LYS A 370 -1.21 27.72 3.93
C LYS A 370 -1.77 27.30 5.28
#